data_525a006935ddf1c4e34056676b6cd8bb
#
_entry.id   525a006935ddf1c4e34056676b6cd8bb
#
_cell.length_a   1.000
_cell.length_b   1.000
_cell.length_c   1.000
_cell.angle_alpha   90.00
_cell.angle_beta   90.00
_cell.angle_gamma   90.00
#
_symmetry.space_group_name_H-M   'P 1'
#
loop_
_entity.id
_entity.type
_entity.pdbx_description
1 polymer ?
#
loop_
_entity_poly.entity_id
_entity_poly.type
_entity_poly.pdbx_seq_one_letter_code
_entity_poly.pdbx_strand_id
1 'polypeptide(L)'
;MELARQTRSYDNIFFLDDNPSLLETSGVLGCSEYAIKHKEEYDVIVAIGNAKIRDKIQTEYEKRGVNVVTMVSPFACVATDAKIDRGCVVMAGSVIQPETSIGRGTIINTCTSVDHENKIGDFVHVAVGAHLAGNVKIGNNTWVGAGAVVSNNIEVSEDIVVGAGAVVIKNLNEIGTYIGVPARKMKV
;
A
#
# COMPACT_ATOMS: atom_id res chain seq x y z
N MET A 1 -13.72 3.14 -0.43
CA MET A 1 -15.13 2.87 -0.81
C MET A 1 -15.27 2.53 -2.28
N GLU A 2 -14.88 3.39 -3.22
CA GLU A 2 -15.07 3.13 -4.65
C GLU A 2 -14.45 1.81 -5.13
N LEU A 3 -13.21 1.51 -4.72
CA LEU A 3 -12.55 0.24 -5.02
C LEU A 3 -13.38 -0.97 -4.54
N ALA A 4 -13.90 -0.93 -3.32
CA ALA A 4 -14.71 -2.03 -2.78
C ALA A 4 -16.03 -2.20 -3.56
N ARG A 5 -16.64 -1.12 -4.06
CA ARG A 5 -17.81 -1.19 -4.95
C ARG A 5 -17.46 -1.81 -6.31
N GLN A 6 -16.31 -1.48 -6.86
CA GLN A 6 -15.85 -2.00 -8.15
C GLN A 6 -15.59 -3.50 -8.11
N THR A 7 -15.16 -4.06 -6.99
CA THR A 7 -14.97 -5.52 -6.87
C THR A 7 -16.27 -6.30 -6.91
N ARG A 8 -17.40 -5.68 -6.62
CA ARG A 8 -18.75 -6.29 -6.54
C ARG A 8 -18.82 -7.50 -5.60
N SER A 9 -17.90 -7.55 -4.62
CA SER A 9 -17.79 -8.67 -3.67
C SER A 9 -18.55 -8.41 -2.36
N TYR A 10 -19.07 -7.19 -2.17
CA TYR A 10 -19.72 -6.76 -0.94
C TYR A 10 -21.05 -6.06 -1.20
N ASP A 11 -22.09 -6.45 -0.48
CA ASP A 11 -23.43 -5.83 -0.57
C ASP A 11 -23.47 -4.47 0.12
N ASN A 12 -22.77 -4.36 1.25
CA ASN A 12 -22.70 -3.14 2.06
C ASN A 12 -21.25 -2.77 2.38
N ILE A 13 -20.97 -1.48 2.43
CA ILE A 13 -19.64 -0.95 2.73
C ILE A 13 -19.82 0.16 3.76
N PHE A 14 -19.11 0.03 4.88
CA PHE A 14 -19.15 0.95 5.99
C PHE A 14 -17.76 1.46 6.32
N PHE A 15 -17.69 2.50 7.15
CA PHE A 15 -16.44 3.03 7.67
C PHE A 15 -16.33 2.77 9.18
N LEU A 16 -15.10 2.70 9.63
CA LEU A 16 -14.73 2.82 11.03
C LEU A 16 -13.77 4.00 11.15
N ASP A 17 -13.93 4.81 12.16
CA ASP A 17 -13.05 5.95 12.43
C ASP A 17 -12.92 6.15 13.95
N ASP A 18 -11.68 6.36 14.41
CA ASP A 18 -11.41 6.58 15.84
C ASP A 18 -11.59 8.05 16.26
N ASN A 19 -11.87 8.94 15.30
CA ASN A 19 -12.21 10.33 15.61
C ASN A 19 -13.67 10.44 16.11
N PRO A 20 -13.91 10.80 17.39
CA PRO A 20 -15.25 10.84 17.94
C PRO A 20 -16.21 11.76 17.17
N SER A 21 -15.70 12.81 16.54
CA SER A 21 -16.53 13.75 15.78
C SER A 21 -17.11 13.15 14.48
N LEU A 22 -16.59 12.03 14.02
CA LEU A 22 -17.05 11.36 12.82
C LEU A 22 -18.01 10.19 13.11
N LEU A 23 -18.13 9.76 14.36
CA LEU A 23 -18.97 8.61 14.73
C LEU A 23 -20.46 8.81 14.47
N GLU A 24 -20.92 10.06 14.40
CA GLU A 24 -22.32 10.40 14.06
C GLU A 24 -22.53 10.59 12.54
N THR A 25 -21.46 10.42 11.75
CA THR A 25 -21.54 10.58 10.30
C THR A 25 -22.19 9.36 9.65
N SER A 26 -23.06 9.58 8.68
CA SER A 26 -23.71 8.49 7.94
C SER A 26 -22.68 7.52 7.31
N GLY A 27 -22.87 6.23 7.56
CA GLY A 27 -22.00 5.16 7.06
C GLY A 27 -20.80 4.83 7.95
N VAL A 28 -20.63 5.51 9.09
CA VAL A 28 -19.66 5.14 10.13
C VAL A 28 -20.35 4.25 11.15
N LEU A 29 -19.88 3.01 11.33
CA LEU A 29 -20.45 2.04 12.30
C LEU A 29 -19.87 2.22 13.72
N GLY A 30 -18.68 2.78 13.84
CA GLY A 30 -18.01 2.92 15.12
C GLY A 30 -16.50 3.16 14.98
N CYS A 31 -15.78 3.01 16.07
CA CYS A 31 -14.32 3.07 16.10
C CYS A 31 -13.69 1.73 15.68
N SER A 32 -12.37 1.69 15.62
CA SER A 32 -11.61 0.48 15.23
C SER A 32 -11.95 -0.76 16.06
N GLU A 33 -12.32 -0.61 17.33
CA GLU A 33 -12.74 -1.72 18.20
C GLU A 33 -14.02 -2.43 17.72
N TYR A 34 -14.86 -1.76 16.94
CA TYR A 34 -16.07 -2.34 16.37
C TYR A 34 -15.74 -3.55 15.48
N ALA A 35 -14.68 -3.48 14.65
CA ALA A 35 -14.25 -4.58 13.82
C ALA A 35 -13.86 -5.83 14.64
N ILE A 36 -13.25 -5.64 15.79
CA ILE A 36 -12.84 -6.74 16.68
C ILE A 36 -14.07 -7.42 17.29
N LYS A 37 -15.07 -6.65 17.69
CA LYS A 37 -16.31 -7.18 18.29
C LYS A 37 -17.18 -7.94 17.28
N HIS A 38 -17.12 -7.56 16.02
CA HIS A 38 -17.92 -8.09 14.92
C HIS A 38 -17.08 -8.82 13.86
N LYS A 39 -15.96 -9.40 14.25
CA LYS A 39 -14.99 -10.00 13.34
C LYS A 39 -15.50 -11.15 12.48
N GLU A 40 -16.59 -11.80 12.88
CA GLU A 40 -17.23 -12.88 12.13
C GLU A 40 -18.24 -12.35 11.08
N GLU A 41 -18.56 -11.05 11.14
CA GLU A 41 -19.60 -10.43 10.31
C GLU A 41 -19.00 -9.61 9.15
N TYR A 42 -17.77 -9.11 9.31
CA TYR A 42 -17.17 -8.16 8.39
C TYR A 42 -15.77 -8.54 7.93
N ASP A 43 -15.51 -8.33 6.66
CA ASP A 43 -14.18 -8.20 6.10
C ASP A 43 -13.67 -6.77 6.29
N VAL A 44 -12.40 -6.61 6.61
CA VAL A 44 -11.83 -5.29 6.92
C VAL A 44 -10.64 -4.98 6.01
N ILE A 45 -10.54 -3.73 5.58
CA ILE A 45 -9.35 -3.16 4.95
C ILE A 45 -8.93 -1.88 5.66
N VAL A 46 -7.64 -1.73 5.97
CA VAL A 46 -7.12 -0.53 6.64
C VAL A 46 -6.75 0.52 5.60
N ALA A 47 -7.66 1.48 5.38
CA ALA A 47 -7.54 2.52 4.35
C ALA A 47 -6.79 3.78 4.85
N ILE A 48 -5.65 3.60 5.50
CA ILE A 48 -4.84 4.69 6.09
C ILE A 48 -3.51 4.81 5.34
N GLY A 49 -3.21 6.00 4.82
CA GLY A 49 -1.98 6.25 4.04
C GLY A 49 -0.69 6.14 4.86
N ASN A 50 -0.70 6.55 6.13
CA ASN A 50 0.47 6.45 7.01
C ASN A 50 0.82 4.99 7.30
N ALA A 51 2.02 4.56 6.89
CA ALA A 51 2.48 3.17 6.99
C ALA A 51 2.48 2.65 8.43
N LYS A 52 3.02 3.42 9.38
CA LYS A 52 3.14 3.01 10.79
C LYS A 52 1.78 2.88 11.48
N ILE A 53 0.83 3.78 11.16
CA ILE A 53 -0.54 3.68 11.68
C ILE A 53 -1.24 2.47 11.05
N ARG A 54 -1.11 2.28 9.75
CA ARG A 54 -1.69 1.14 9.02
C ARG A 54 -1.16 -0.18 9.55
N ASP A 55 0.17 -0.29 9.78
CA ASP A 55 0.80 -1.48 10.37
C ASP A 55 0.24 -1.77 11.76
N LYS A 56 0.22 -0.78 12.65
CA LYS A 56 -0.28 -0.93 14.02
C LYS A 56 -1.71 -1.48 14.03
N ILE A 57 -2.61 -0.90 13.23
CA ILE A 57 -4.03 -1.28 13.20
C ILE A 57 -4.18 -2.67 12.56
N GLN A 58 -3.57 -2.92 11.41
CA GLN A 58 -3.67 -4.21 10.74
C GLN A 58 -3.10 -5.34 11.59
N THR A 59 -1.94 -5.11 12.22
CA THR A 59 -1.32 -6.10 13.12
C THR A 59 -2.22 -6.42 14.32
N GLU A 60 -2.89 -5.42 14.90
CA GLU A 60 -3.84 -5.67 15.99
C GLU A 60 -5.06 -6.45 15.51
N TYR A 61 -5.62 -6.12 14.36
CA TYR A 61 -6.72 -6.85 13.77
C TYR A 61 -6.38 -8.32 13.51
N GLU A 62 -5.22 -8.57 12.89
CA GLU A 62 -4.74 -9.93 12.62
C GLU A 62 -4.56 -10.74 13.92
N LYS A 63 -3.98 -10.15 14.98
CA LYS A 63 -3.84 -10.79 16.29
C LYS A 63 -5.17 -11.14 16.95
N ARG A 64 -6.20 -10.36 16.70
CA ARG A 64 -7.56 -10.54 17.25
C ARG A 64 -8.43 -11.44 16.36
N GLY A 65 -7.90 -11.91 15.23
CA GLY A 65 -8.59 -12.80 14.30
C GLY A 65 -9.64 -12.11 13.44
N VAL A 66 -9.49 -10.79 13.21
CA VAL A 66 -10.29 -10.05 12.23
C VAL A 66 -9.81 -10.43 10.82
N ASN A 67 -10.74 -10.68 9.90
CA ASN A 67 -10.40 -10.99 8.52
C ASN A 67 -9.98 -9.71 7.76
N VAL A 68 -8.67 -9.52 7.62
CA VAL A 68 -8.11 -8.40 6.84
C VAL A 68 -7.93 -8.85 5.41
N VAL A 69 -8.66 -8.21 4.50
CA VAL A 69 -8.72 -8.61 3.08
C VAL A 69 -7.80 -7.77 2.20
N THR A 70 -7.40 -8.34 1.08
CA THR A 70 -6.71 -7.61 0.00
C THR A 70 -7.70 -7.20 -1.06
N MET A 71 -7.63 -5.95 -1.51
CA MET A 71 -8.49 -5.41 -2.56
C MET A 71 -7.70 -5.09 -3.82
N VAL A 72 -8.07 -5.74 -4.91
CA VAL A 72 -7.48 -5.51 -6.23
C VAL A 72 -8.54 -4.94 -7.16
N SER A 73 -8.26 -3.79 -7.77
CA SER A 73 -9.18 -3.19 -8.74
C SER A 73 -9.35 -4.11 -9.97
N PRO A 74 -10.58 -4.29 -10.46
CA PRO A 74 -10.80 -5.01 -11.72
C PRO A 74 -10.18 -4.30 -12.95
N PHE A 75 -9.74 -3.07 -12.78
CA PHE A 75 -9.00 -2.29 -13.79
C PHE A 75 -7.48 -2.30 -13.58
N ALA A 76 -6.97 -3.10 -12.66
CA ALA A 76 -5.55 -3.37 -12.53
C ALA A 76 -5.16 -4.58 -13.39
N CYS A 77 -3.94 -4.56 -13.94
CA CYS A 77 -3.36 -5.69 -14.65
C CYS A 77 -2.34 -6.37 -13.74
N VAL A 78 -2.66 -7.57 -13.24
CA VAL A 78 -1.82 -8.31 -12.32
C VAL A 78 -1.42 -9.64 -12.96
N ALA A 79 -0.14 -9.93 -13.03
CA ALA A 79 0.38 -11.19 -13.55
C ALA A 79 -0.10 -12.36 -12.67
N THR A 80 -0.36 -13.51 -13.29
CA THR A 80 -0.95 -14.68 -12.63
C THR A 80 -0.06 -15.32 -11.57
N ASP A 81 1.25 -15.12 -11.66
CA ASP A 81 2.26 -15.61 -10.73
C ASP A 81 2.72 -14.57 -9.70
N ALA A 82 2.24 -13.33 -9.82
CA ALA A 82 2.48 -12.30 -8.81
C ALA A 82 1.86 -12.69 -7.46
N LYS A 83 2.63 -12.48 -6.38
CA LYS A 83 2.20 -12.79 -5.02
C LYS A 83 1.86 -11.51 -4.29
N ILE A 84 0.62 -11.38 -3.84
CA ILE A 84 0.13 -10.22 -3.09
C ILE A 84 -0.37 -10.72 -1.74
N ASP A 85 0.24 -10.22 -0.67
CA ASP A 85 -0.11 -10.62 0.69
C ASP A 85 -1.37 -9.89 1.17
N ARG A 86 -1.83 -10.22 2.38
CA ARG A 86 -3.09 -9.71 2.97
C ARG A 86 -3.04 -8.22 3.26
N GLY A 87 -4.20 -7.59 3.26
CA GLY A 87 -4.35 -6.18 3.60
C GLY A 87 -3.82 -5.21 2.54
N CYS A 88 -3.45 -5.71 1.37
CA CYS A 88 -2.97 -4.88 0.27
C CYS A 88 -4.11 -4.19 -0.47
N VAL A 89 -3.81 -3.05 -1.05
CA VAL A 89 -4.70 -2.32 -1.94
C VAL A 89 -4.00 -2.10 -3.27
N VAL A 90 -4.61 -2.60 -4.37
CA VAL A 90 -4.13 -2.39 -5.74
C VAL A 90 -5.17 -1.58 -6.49
N MET A 91 -4.82 -0.35 -6.86
CA MET A 91 -5.74 0.62 -7.44
C MET A 91 -5.83 0.48 -8.97
N ALA A 92 -6.84 1.16 -9.53
CA ALA A 92 -7.12 1.15 -10.97
C ALA A 92 -5.92 1.61 -11.81
N GLY A 93 -5.71 0.96 -12.97
CA GLY A 93 -4.63 1.27 -13.90
C GLY A 93 -3.24 0.83 -13.45
N SER A 94 -3.13 0.19 -12.29
CA SER A 94 -1.84 -0.37 -11.85
C SER A 94 -1.49 -1.61 -12.66
N VAL A 95 -0.20 -1.78 -12.92
CA VAL A 95 0.36 -2.96 -13.61
C VAL A 95 1.36 -3.63 -12.68
N ILE A 96 1.18 -4.92 -12.41
CA ILE A 96 2.09 -5.74 -11.61
C ILE A 96 2.54 -6.92 -12.50
N GLN A 97 3.83 -6.96 -12.79
CA GLN A 97 4.44 -7.90 -13.72
C GLN A 97 4.87 -9.22 -13.04
N PRO A 98 5.23 -10.25 -13.83
CA PRO A 98 5.59 -11.58 -13.33
C PRO A 98 6.70 -11.61 -12.27
N GLU A 99 6.68 -12.66 -11.44
CA GLU A 99 7.67 -12.95 -10.40
C GLU A 99 7.77 -11.86 -9.32
N THR A 100 6.79 -10.95 -9.26
CA THR A 100 6.71 -9.87 -8.26
C THR A 100 6.08 -10.39 -6.97
N SER A 101 6.65 -9.99 -5.83
CA SER A 101 6.08 -10.23 -4.51
C SER A 101 5.81 -8.91 -3.77
N ILE A 102 4.61 -8.80 -3.19
CA ILE A 102 4.14 -7.60 -2.48
C ILE A 102 3.76 -8.01 -1.07
N GLY A 103 4.44 -7.41 -0.10
CA GLY A 103 4.23 -7.65 1.33
C GLY A 103 2.91 -7.06 1.84
N ARG A 104 2.51 -7.53 3.02
CA ARG A 104 1.21 -7.22 3.64
C ARG A 104 0.99 -5.71 3.83
N GLY A 105 -0.26 -5.29 3.78
CA GLY A 105 -0.65 -3.90 4.03
C GLY A 105 -0.09 -2.87 3.04
N THR A 106 0.47 -3.31 1.92
CA THR A 106 1.08 -2.43 0.91
C THR A 106 0.02 -1.81 0.02
N ILE A 107 0.24 -0.55 -0.36
CA ILE A 107 -0.60 0.19 -1.29
C ILE A 107 0.12 0.34 -2.62
N ILE A 108 -0.45 -0.23 -3.68
CA ILE A 108 -0.08 0.00 -5.08
C ILE A 108 -1.13 0.96 -5.65
N ASN A 109 -0.77 2.24 -5.72
CA ASN A 109 -1.73 3.30 -5.99
C ASN A 109 -2.06 3.42 -7.50
N THR A 110 -2.99 4.28 -7.85
CA THR A 110 -3.52 4.47 -9.21
C THR A 110 -2.42 4.68 -10.25
N CYS A 111 -2.52 3.97 -11.38
CA CYS A 111 -1.61 4.08 -12.52
C CYS A 111 -0.13 3.86 -12.19
N THR A 112 0.20 3.06 -11.18
CA THR A 112 1.59 2.65 -10.92
C THR A 112 2.00 1.49 -11.82
N SER A 113 3.30 1.32 -12.05
CA SER A 113 3.84 0.08 -12.58
C SER A 113 4.90 -0.52 -11.65
N VAL A 114 4.78 -1.80 -11.40
CA VAL A 114 5.74 -2.65 -10.70
C VAL A 114 6.16 -3.72 -11.70
N ASP A 115 7.36 -3.57 -12.25
CA ASP A 115 7.86 -4.45 -13.29
C ASP A 115 8.29 -5.81 -12.71
N HIS A 116 8.84 -6.71 -13.55
CA HIS A 116 9.14 -8.11 -13.20
C HIS A 116 10.15 -8.24 -12.04
N GLU A 117 10.07 -9.36 -11.29
CA GLU A 117 11.03 -9.76 -10.25
C GLU A 117 11.14 -8.77 -9.07
N ASN A 118 10.17 -7.87 -8.91
CA ASN A 118 10.18 -6.91 -7.81
C ASN A 118 9.88 -7.58 -6.46
N LYS A 119 10.54 -7.10 -5.41
CA LYS A 119 10.29 -7.50 -4.02
C LYS A 119 9.92 -6.29 -3.20
N ILE A 120 8.64 -6.13 -2.95
CA ILE A 120 8.09 -5.01 -2.19
C ILE A 120 7.79 -5.49 -0.77
N GLY A 121 8.33 -4.81 0.21
CA GLY A 121 8.16 -5.13 1.63
C GLY A 121 6.76 -4.82 2.16
N ASP A 122 6.61 -4.98 3.47
CA ASP A 122 5.36 -4.73 4.18
C ASP A 122 5.09 -3.22 4.32
N PHE A 123 3.82 -2.86 4.27
CA PHE A 123 3.33 -1.48 4.47
C PHE A 123 3.97 -0.41 3.59
N VAL A 124 4.54 -0.81 2.47
CA VAL A 124 5.04 0.12 1.46
C VAL A 124 3.87 0.90 0.85
N HIS A 125 4.12 2.10 0.41
CA HIS A 125 3.19 2.87 -0.41
C HIS A 125 3.87 3.29 -1.71
N VAL A 126 3.53 2.62 -2.80
CA VAL A 126 3.89 3.06 -4.16
C VAL A 126 2.79 4.02 -4.59
N ALA A 127 3.08 5.32 -4.55
CA ALA A 127 2.10 6.38 -4.74
C ALA A 127 1.70 6.53 -6.22
N VAL A 128 0.66 7.32 -6.48
CA VAL A 128 0.06 7.50 -7.81
C VAL A 128 1.09 7.76 -8.89
N GLY A 129 1.04 6.98 -9.98
CA GLY A 129 1.92 7.14 -11.14
C GLY A 129 3.40 6.89 -10.89
N ALA A 130 3.79 6.29 -9.77
CA ALA A 130 5.18 5.88 -9.55
C ALA A 130 5.50 4.60 -10.33
N HIS A 131 6.75 4.45 -10.75
CA HIS A 131 7.21 3.35 -11.59
C HIS A 131 8.44 2.67 -11.00
N LEU A 132 8.35 1.35 -10.79
CA LEU A 132 9.46 0.50 -10.39
C LEU A 132 9.85 -0.36 -11.57
N ALA A 133 11.07 -0.23 -12.05
CA ALA A 133 11.60 -1.05 -13.13
C ALA A 133 11.92 -2.48 -12.63
N GLY A 134 12.50 -3.34 -13.49
CA GLY A 134 12.72 -4.76 -13.15
C GLY A 134 13.71 -4.98 -12.00
N ASN A 135 13.45 -6.03 -11.21
CA ASN A 135 14.30 -6.50 -10.11
C ASN A 135 14.63 -5.41 -9.07
N VAL A 136 13.63 -4.61 -8.67
CA VAL A 136 13.76 -3.63 -7.59
C VAL A 136 13.35 -4.24 -6.26
N LYS A 137 14.06 -3.87 -5.19
CA LYS A 137 13.69 -4.22 -3.82
C LYS A 137 13.34 -2.97 -3.05
N ILE A 138 12.16 -2.95 -2.44
CA ILE A 138 11.72 -1.85 -1.56
C ILE A 138 11.51 -2.41 -0.15
N GLY A 139 12.22 -1.86 0.82
CA GLY A 139 12.11 -2.22 2.22
C GLY A 139 10.79 -1.73 2.86
N ASN A 140 10.48 -2.31 4.02
CA ASN A 140 9.23 -2.06 4.74
C ASN A 140 9.00 -0.57 5.02
N ASN A 141 7.74 -0.17 5.15
CA ASN A 141 7.30 1.19 5.51
C ASN A 141 7.79 2.29 4.57
N THR A 142 8.43 1.96 3.47
CA THR A 142 8.96 2.93 2.52
C THR A 142 7.83 3.55 1.69
N TRP A 143 7.94 4.84 1.44
CA TRP A 143 7.05 5.60 0.58
C TRP A 143 7.76 5.97 -0.71
N VAL A 144 7.28 5.45 -1.83
CA VAL A 144 7.69 5.88 -3.17
C VAL A 144 6.70 6.92 -3.65
N GLY A 145 7.12 8.19 -3.69
CA GLY A 145 6.27 9.35 -3.96
C GLY A 145 5.66 9.36 -5.36
N ALA A 146 4.62 10.18 -5.53
CA ALA A 146 3.88 10.28 -6.80
C ALA A 146 4.82 10.58 -7.99
N GLY A 147 4.68 9.82 -9.08
CA GLY A 147 5.48 9.98 -10.28
C GLY A 147 6.98 9.69 -10.12
N ALA A 148 7.41 9.15 -8.98
CA ALA A 148 8.82 8.76 -8.81
C ALA A 148 9.15 7.53 -9.66
N VAL A 149 10.40 7.43 -10.08
CA VAL A 149 10.92 6.32 -10.88
C VAL A 149 12.09 5.66 -10.15
N VAL A 150 12.07 4.35 -10.03
CA VAL A 150 13.19 3.54 -9.52
C VAL A 150 13.73 2.69 -10.65
N SER A 151 15.01 2.86 -10.98
CA SER A 151 15.69 2.11 -12.04
C SER A 151 15.88 0.64 -11.71
N ASN A 152 16.20 -0.17 -12.72
CA ASN A 152 16.43 -1.62 -12.58
C ASN A 152 17.51 -1.95 -11.55
N ASN A 153 17.32 -3.07 -10.85
CA ASN A 153 18.30 -3.66 -9.93
C ASN A 153 18.64 -2.73 -8.75
N ILE A 154 17.75 -1.86 -8.35
CA ILE A 154 17.93 -0.93 -7.22
C ILE A 154 17.34 -1.54 -5.96
N GLU A 155 18.05 -1.35 -4.86
CA GLU A 155 17.58 -1.66 -3.52
C GLU A 155 17.37 -0.37 -2.71
N VAL A 156 16.16 -0.21 -2.18
CA VAL A 156 15.76 0.88 -1.29
C VAL A 156 15.45 0.27 0.07
N SER A 157 16.22 0.62 1.10
CA SER A 157 16.02 0.12 2.46
C SER A 157 14.68 0.57 3.04
N GLU A 158 14.38 0.07 4.23
CA GLU A 158 13.15 0.39 4.97
C GLU A 158 13.10 1.84 5.47
N ASP A 159 11.90 2.31 5.81
CA ASP A 159 11.64 3.64 6.38
C ASP A 159 12.19 4.82 5.53
N ILE A 160 12.27 4.64 4.22
CA ILE A 160 12.74 5.67 3.29
C ILE A 160 11.55 6.38 2.63
N VAL A 161 11.70 7.69 2.42
CA VAL A 161 10.78 8.49 1.59
C VAL A 161 11.50 8.86 0.30
N VAL A 162 11.01 8.33 -0.83
CA VAL A 162 11.36 8.82 -2.16
C VAL A 162 10.37 9.91 -2.52
N GLY A 163 10.82 11.14 -2.69
CA GLY A 163 9.96 12.29 -2.98
C GLY A 163 9.27 12.18 -4.34
N ALA A 164 8.17 12.92 -4.49
CA ALA A 164 7.43 12.95 -5.75
C ALA A 164 8.33 13.38 -6.93
N GLY A 165 8.19 12.69 -8.07
CA GLY A 165 8.97 12.93 -9.29
C GLY A 165 10.47 12.63 -9.18
N ALA A 166 10.94 12.07 -8.08
CA ALA A 166 12.36 11.71 -7.93
C ALA A 166 12.74 10.51 -8.81
N VAL A 167 13.98 10.50 -9.32
CA VAL A 167 14.52 9.37 -10.10
C VAL A 167 15.67 8.71 -9.35
N VAL A 168 15.42 7.50 -8.89
CA VAL A 168 16.38 6.69 -8.11
C VAL A 168 17.19 5.82 -9.07
N ILE A 169 18.50 6.08 -9.15
CA ILE A 169 19.45 5.36 -10.04
C ILE A 169 20.59 4.67 -9.26
N LYS A 170 20.52 4.67 -7.94
CA LYS A 170 21.47 4.00 -7.04
C LYS A 170 20.73 3.50 -5.81
N ASN A 171 21.27 2.49 -5.14
CA ASN A 171 20.72 1.97 -3.89
C ASN A 171 20.61 3.09 -2.82
N LEU A 172 19.54 3.03 -2.06
CA LEU A 172 19.27 3.93 -0.94
C LEU A 172 19.32 3.12 0.35
N ASN A 173 20.44 3.25 1.09
CA ASN A 173 20.71 2.41 2.25
C ASN A 173 20.51 3.12 3.59
N GLU A 174 20.27 4.43 3.58
CA GLU A 174 20.13 5.22 4.80
C GLU A 174 18.71 5.79 4.90
N ILE A 175 18.09 5.66 6.07
CA ILE A 175 16.80 6.27 6.37
C ILE A 175 16.83 7.77 6.09
N GLY A 176 15.79 8.27 5.44
CA GLY A 176 15.65 9.69 5.11
C GLY A 176 14.77 9.95 3.91
N THR A 177 14.70 11.22 3.52
CA THR A 177 13.96 11.66 2.34
C THR A 177 14.93 11.91 1.18
N TYR A 178 14.63 11.34 0.02
CA TYR A 178 15.42 11.47 -1.20
C TYR A 178 14.61 12.17 -2.28
N ILE A 179 15.15 13.25 -2.85
CA ILE A 179 14.45 14.08 -3.83
C ILE A 179 15.32 14.38 -5.05
N GLY A 180 14.69 14.73 -6.15
CA GLY A 180 15.34 15.24 -7.35
C GLY A 180 15.70 14.17 -8.40
N VAL A 181 16.30 14.65 -9.49
CA VAL A 181 16.74 13.87 -10.67
C VAL A 181 18.22 14.15 -10.91
N PRO A 182 19.10 13.22 -10.57
CA PRO A 182 18.87 11.98 -9.82
C PRO A 182 18.59 12.25 -8.33
N ALA A 183 17.90 11.30 -7.69
CA ALA A 183 17.53 11.39 -6.27
C ALA A 183 18.75 11.52 -5.36
N ARG A 184 18.68 12.45 -4.40
CA ARG A 184 19.69 12.71 -3.38
C ARG A 184 19.03 12.86 -2.02
N LYS A 185 19.71 12.40 -0.98
CA LYS A 185 19.24 12.58 0.40
C LYS A 185 19.12 14.05 0.74
N MET A 186 17.95 14.45 1.19
CA MET A 186 17.70 15.81 1.64
C MET A 186 18.49 16.07 2.93
N LYS A 187 19.23 17.13 2.97
CA LYS A 187 19.89 17.61 4.19
C LYS A 187 18.83 18.37 5.01
N VAL A 188 18.57 17.91 6.20
CA VAL A 188 17.73 18.58 7.22
C VAL A 188 18.64 19.46 8.06
#